data_a035dd4f7e5944beae68d5ada937ee9f
#
_entry.id   a035dd4f7e5944beae68d5ada937ee9f
#
_cell.length_a   1.000
_cell.length_b   1.000
_cell.length_c   1.000
_cell.angle_alpha   90.00
_cell.angle_beta   90.00
_cell.angle_gamma   90.00
#
_symmetry.space_group_name_H-M   'P 1'
#
loop_
_entity.id
_entity.type
_entity.pdbx_description
1 polymer ?
#
loop_
_entity_poly.entity_id
_entity_poly.type
_entity_poly.pdbx_seq_one_letter_code
_entity_poly.pdbx_strand_id
1 'polypeptide(L)'
;FVQAITSRDEDFAQWYTDIGVKAELVEYSSVKGFIILRPYGQAIWELIQKDMDARFKATGHENVAMPVLIPESLLQKEGELVNGFAPEVAWVTMGGSDKLEERLAVRPTSETMFCDHWSRVLHSYRELPMKYNQWCSVMRWEKTTRPFLRSREFWWQEGHTIHETAAEAEAETQQQLNCYADVCKNALAMPVVKGRKTDKEKFAGAEAT
;
A
#
# COMPACT_ATOMS: atom_id res chain seq x y z
N PHE A 1 -3.16 34.95 -14.65
CA PHE A 1 -3.75 35.12 -13.31
C PHE A 1 -4.43 33.85 -12.91
N VAL A 2 -3.88 33.14 -11.92
CA VAL A 2 -4.54 31.97 -11.36
C VAL A 2 -5.53 32.47 -10.31
N GLN A 3 -6.83 32.36 -10.62
CA GLN A 3 -7.88 32.69 -9.66
C GLN A 3 -8.32 31.41 -8.94
N ALA A 4 -8.67 31.58 -7.66
CA ALA A 4 -9.26 30.54 -6.82
C ALA A 4 -8.32 29.39 -6.39
N ILE A 5 -7.02 29.59 -6.41
CA ILE A 5 -6.05 28.77 -5.67
C ILE A 5 -5.13 29.69 -4.85
N THR A 6 -4.66 29.18 -3.72
CA THR A 6 -3.72 29.87 -2.86
C THR A 6 -2.36 29.98 -3.58
N SER A 7 -1.63 31.08 -3.38
CA SER A 7 -0.28 31.22 -3.93
C SER A 7 0.67 30.21 -3.27
N ARG A 8 1.52 29.57 -4.08
CA ARG A 8 2.53 28.64 -3.59
C ARG A 8 3.51 29.28 -2.60
N ASP A 9 3.82 30.54 -2.81
CA ASP A 9 4.77 31.28 -1.98
C ASP A 9 4.13 31.76 -0.67
N GLU A 10 2.80 31.86 -0.62
CA GLU A 10 2.04 32.25 0.57
C GLU A 10 1.73 31.05 1.47
N ASP A 11 1.18 29.96 0.92
CA ASP A 11 0.93 28.70 1.61
C ASP A 11 1.07 27.51 0.66
N PHE A 12 2.24 26.90 0.68
CA PHE A 12 2.55 25.74 -0.17
C PHE A 12 1.59 24.55 0.08
N ALA A 13 1.21 24.34 1.32
CA ALA A 13 0.37 23.22 1.70
C ALA A 13 -1.06 23.38 1.19
N GLN A 14 -1.61 24.59 1.28
CA GLN A 14 -2.93 24.90 0.75
C GLN A 14 -2.92 24.93 -0.79
N TRP A 15 -1.89 25.53 -1.39
CA TRP A 15 -1.68 25.49 -2.85
C TRP A 15 -1.72 24.07 -3.40
N TYR A 16 -1.00 23.12 -2.78
CA TYR A 16 -1.00 21.71 -3.17
C TYR A 16 -2.41 21.11 -3.15
N THR A 17 -3.15 21.36 -2.08
CA THR A 17 -4.53 20.87 -1.95
C THR A 17 -5.45 21.50 -3.00
N ASP A 18 -5.37 22.81 -3.18
CA ASP A 18 -6.21 23.55 -4.13
C ASP A 18 -5.99 23.06 -5.57
N ILE A 19 -4.75 22.78 -5.97
CA ILE A 19 -4.46 22.23 -7.29
C ILE A 19 -5.13 20.89 -7.50
N GLY A 20 -5.03 19.96 -6.55
CA GLY A 20 -5.65 18.63 -6.65
C GLY A 20 -7.16 18.69 -6.85
N VAL A 21 -7.83 19.57 -6.10
CA VAL A 21 -9.28 19.77 -6.18
C VAL A 21 -9.68 20.53 -7.46
N LYS A 22 -9.00 21.63 -7.78
CA LYS A 22 -9.31 22.45 -8.97
C LYS A 22 -9.01 21.77 -10.29
N ALA A 23 -7.99 20.93 -10.34
CA ALA A 23 -7.71 20.08 -11.48
C ALA A 23 -8.67 18.87 -11.60
N GLU A 24 -9.65 18.79 -10.71
CA GLU A 24 -10.65 17.71 -10.69
C GLU A 24 -10.05 16.31 -10.54
N LEU A 25 -8.88 16.20 -9.88
CA LEU A 25 -8.23 14.92 -9.62
C LEU A 25 -8.87 14.20 -8.42
N VAL A 26 -9.27 14.99 -7.41
CA VAL A 26 -9.74 14.49 -6.13
C VAL A 26 -10.83 15.38 -5.57
N GLU A 27 -11.70 14.79 -4.74
CA GLU A 27 -12.70 15.47 -3.92
C GLU A 27 -12.67 14.88 -2.50
N TYR A 28 -13.08 15.67 -1.52
CA TYR A 28 -13.25 15.18 -0.14
C TYR A 28 -14.52 14.35 -0.02
N SER A 29 -14.39 13.21 0.65
CA SER A 29 -15.53 12.37 1.00
C SER A 29 -16.30 12.99 2.20
N SER A 30 -17.54 12.55 2.39
CA SER A 30 -18.33 12.86 3.60
C SER A 30 -17.72 12.30 4.89
N VAL A 31 -16.82 11.31 4.78
CA VAL A 31 -16.07 10.78 5.93
C VAL A 31 -14.71 11.46 5.99
N LYS A 32 -14.45 12.15 7.11
CA LYS A 32 -13.20 12.90 7.31
C LYS A 32 -11.97 12.03 7.13
N GLY A 33 -11.03 12.50 6.32
CA GLY A 33 -9.76 11.82 6.04
C GLY A 33 -9.81 10.83 4.87
N PHE A 34 -10.97 10.71 4.23
CA PHE A 34 -11.16 9.92 3.01
C PHE A 34 -11.33 10.85 1.80
N ILE A 35 -10.92 10.39 0.66
CA ILE A 35 -10.99 11.12 -0.60
C ILE A 35 -11.77 10.32 -1.64
N ILE A 36 -12.36 11.03 -2.57
CA ILE A 36 -12.95 10.48 -3.80
C ILE A 36 -11.96 10.76 -4.91
N LEU A 37 -11.44 9.73 -5.54
CA LEU A 37 -10.62 9.88 -6.74
C LEU A 37 -11.55 10.16 -7.92
N ARG A 38 -11.47 11.37 -8.49
CA ARG A 38 -12.33 11.78 -9.60
C ARG A 38 -11.83 11.19 -10.92
N PRO A 39 -12.62 11.24 -12.01
CA PRO A 39 -12.27 10.57 -13.27
C PRO A 39 -10.87 10.85 -13.79
N TYR A 40 -10.37 12.09 -13.73
CA TYR A 40 -8.99 12.40 -14.14
C TYR A 40 -7.94 11.76 -13.24
N GLY A 41 -8.15 11.82 -11.93
CA GLY A 41 -7.26 11.16 -10.97
C GLY A 41 -7.30 9.65 -11.13
N GLN A 42 -8.49 9.08 -11.34
CA GLN A 42 -8.66 7.65 -11.59
C GLN A 42 -7.96 7.22 -12.89
N ALA A 43 -8.06 7.99 -13.96
CA ALA A 43 -7.40 7.68 -15.22
C ALA A 43 -5.86 7.65 -15.09
N ILE A 44 -5.27 8.57 -14.31
CA ILE A 44 -3.84 8.55 -14.00
C ILE A 44 -3.47 7.27 -13.24
N TRP A 45 -4.27 6.90 -12.24
CA TRP A 45 -4.07 5.66 -11.48
C TRP A 45 -4.12 4.42 -12.38
N GLU A 46 -5.10 4.31 -13.26
CA GLU A 46 -5.26 3.20 -14.19
C GLU A 46 -4.08 3.06 -15.16
N LEU A 47 -3.54 4.17 -15.64
CA LEU A 47 -2.35 4.18 -16.49
C LEU A 47 -1.11 3.67 -15.74
N ILE A 48 -0.90 4.12 -14.50
CA ILE A 48 0.19 3.66 -13.63
C ILE A 48 0.01 2.16 -13.34
N GLN A 49 -1.18 1.75 -12.96
CA GLN A 49 -1.50 0.35 -12.68
C GLN A 49 -1.22 -0.54 -13.89
N LYS A 50 -1.66 -0.12 -15.07
CA LYS A 50 -1.48 -0.89 -16.32
C LYS A 50 0.01 -1.09 -16.65
N ASP A 51 0.84 -0.05 -16.55
CA ASP A 51 2.27 -0.14 -16.83
C ASP A 51 2.98 -1.03 -15.82
N MET A 52 2.74 -0.80 -14.53
CA MET A 52 3.36 -1.57 -13.46
C MET A 52 2.91 -3.04 -13.45
N ASP A 53 1.63 -3.31 -13.66
CA ASP A 53 1.10 -4.69 -13.71
C ASP A 53 1.75 -5.51 -14.82
N ALA A 54 1.95 -4.90 -15.99
CA ALA A 54 2.66 -5.55 -17.10
C ALA A 54 4.11 -5.90 -16.73
N ARG A 55 4.81 -5.03 -16.02
CA ARG A 55 6.20 -5.26 -15.56
C ARG A 55 6.27 -6.35 -14.50
N PHE A 56 5.35 -6.38 -13.53
CA PHE A 56 5.28 -7.44 -12.52
C PHE A 56 5.02 -8.80 -13.16
N LYS A 57 4.08 -8.88 -14.08
CA LYS A 57 3.81 -10.12 -14.83
C LYS A 57 5.01 -10.58 -15.65
N ALA A 58 5.75 -9.64 -16.25
CA ALA A 58 6.99 -9.97 -17.00
C ALA A 58 8.09 -10.54 -16.10
N THR A 59 8.05 -10.28 -14.79
CA THR A 59 8.98 -10.84 -13.79
C THR A 59 8.42 -12.06 -13.05
N GLY A 60 7.30 -12.62 -13.53
CA GLY A 60 6.71 -13.85 -13.04
C GLY A 60 5.77 -13.70 -11.84
N HIS A 61 5.27 -12.47 -11.58
CA HIS A 61 4.27 -12.26 -10.54
C HIS A 61 2.88 -12.57 -11.02
N GLU A 62 2.07 -13.13 -10.13
CA GLU A 62 0.67 -13.46 -10.36
C GLU A 62 -0.21 -12.59 -9.44
N ASN A 63 -1.28 -12.03 -10.03
CA ASN A 63 -2.22 -11.24 -9.26
C ASN A 63 -3.15 -12.15 -8.44
N VAL A 64 -3.32 -11.79 -7.18
CA VAL A 64 -4.22 -12.44 -6.22
C VAL A 64 -5.13 -11.41 -5.56
N ALA A 65 -6.13 -11.87 -4.83
CA ALA A 65 -7.00 -11.02 -4.03
C ALA A 65 -7.14 -11.63 -2.62
N MET A 66 -6.62 -10.94 -1.63
CA MET A 66 -6.81 -11.29 -0.22
C MET A 66 -8.05 -10.60 0.35
N PRO A 67 -8.71 -11.18 1.36
CA PRO A 67 -9.84 -10.55 2.04
C PRO A 67 -9.49 -9.18 2.63
N VAL A 68 -10.48 -8.30 2.70
CA VAL A 68 -10.30 -6.96 3.31
C VAL A 68 -10.20 -7.00 4.83
N LEU A 69 -10.73 -8.04 5.46
CA LEU A 69 -10.80 -8.18 6.92
C LEU A 69 -9.81 -9.22 7.43
N ILE A 70 -9.13 -8.88 8.50
CA ILE A 70 -8.13 -9.71 9.17
C ILE A 70 -8.61 -9.96 10.60
N PRO A 71 -8.70 -11.23 11.06
CA PRO A 71 -9.01 -11.53 12.47
C PRO A 71 -7.96 -10.93 13.42
N GLU A 72 -8.40 -10.38 14.54
CA GLU A 72 -7.50 -9.83 15.55
C GLU A 72 -6.49 -10.87 16.05
N SER A 73 -6.92 -12.10 16.23
CA SER A 73 -6.07 -13.22 16.65
C SER A 73 -4.93 -13.49 15.67
N LEU A 74 -5.14 -13.28 14.37
CA LEU A 74 -4.10 -13.41 13.36
C LEU A 74 -3.07 -12.28 13.45
N LEU A 75 -3.51 -11.05 13.67
CA LEU A 75 -2.61 -9.90 13.87
C LEU A 75 -1.77 -10.05 15.15
N GLN A 76 -2.36 -10.61 16.22
CA GLN A 76 -1.64 -10.80 17.49
C GLN A 76 -0.51 -11.83 17.42
N LYS A 77 -0.57 -12.78 16.49
CA LYS A 77 0.52 -13.74 16.27
C LYS A 77 1.82 -13.08 15.80
N GLU A 78 1.71 -11.92 15.16
CA GLU A 78 2.85 -11.13 14.68
C GLU A 78 3.06 -9.88 15.56
N GLY A 79 3.32 -10.10 16.85
CA GLY A 79 3.32 -9.05 17.89
C GLY A 79 4.15 -7.79 17.59
N GLU A 80 5.16 -7.86 16.74
CA GLU A 80 5.94 -6.68 16.32
C GLU A 80 5.21 -5.83 15.28
N LEU A 81 4.48 -6.44 14.35
CA LEU A 81 3.67 -5.74 13.35
C LEU A 81 2.50 -5.00 14.00
N VAL A 82 1.85 -5.63 14.99
CA VAL A 82 0.72 -5.03 15.72
C VAL A 82 1.15 -3.79 16.49
N ASN A 83 2.33 -3.78 17.09
CA ASN A 83 2.84 -2.63 17.84
C ASN A 83 3.08 -1.40 16.95
N GLY A 84 3.43 -1.60 15.66
CA GLY A 84 3.60 -0.50 14.70
C GLY A 84 2.29 0.07 14.16
N PHE A 85 1.25 -0.78 13.97
CA PHE A 85 -0.02 -0.39 13.34
C PHE A 85 -1.21 -0.29 14.30
N ALA A 86 -1.09 -0.78 15.53
CA ALA A 86 -2.20 -0.83 16.48
C ALA A 86 -2.98 0.50 16.66
N PRO A 87 -2.33 1.68 16.66
CA PRO A 87 -3.04 2.96 16.78
C PRO A 87 -3.81 3.37 15.52
N GLU A 88 -3.50 2.76 14.37
CA GLU A 88 -3.98 3.15 13.05
C GLU A 88 -4.94 2.14 12.42
N VAL A 89 -5.32 1.10 13.16
CA VAL A 89 -6.24 0.07 12.66
C VAL A 89 -7.69 0.49 12.84
N ALA A 90 -8.49 0.37 11.78
CA ALA A 90 -9.94 0.46 11.86
C ALA A 90 -10.52 -0.92 12.19
N TRP A 91 -11.41 -1.00 13.18
CA TRP A 91 -11.97 -2.24 13.68
C TRP A 91 -13.45 -2.40 13.30
N VAL A 92 -13.80 -3.56 12.77
CA VAL A 92 -15.17 -4.03 12.58
C VAL A 92 -15.56 -4.88 13.78
N THR A 93 -16.59 -4.47 14.48
CA THR A 93 -17.06 -5.13 15.71
C THR A 93 -18.46 -5.72 15.61
N MET A 94 -19.15 -5.43 14.49
CA MET A 94 -20.51 -5.92 14.23
C MET A 94 -20.61 -6.44 12.79
N GLY A 95 -21.38 -7.50 12.60
CA GLY A 95 -21.81 -8.02 11.30
C GLY A 95 -23.34 -7.91 11.20
N GLY A 96 -23.86 -7.00 10.39
CA GLY A 96 -25.28 -6.64 10.44
C GLY A 96 -25.62 -6.01 11.79
N SER A 97 -26.59 -6.61 12.52
CA SER A 97 -26.99 -6.20 13.87
C SER A 97 -26.27 -6.96 14.99
N ASP A 98 -25.51 -7.99 14.64
CA ASP A 98 -24.90 -8.89 15.61
C ASP A 98 -23.48 -8.47 15.97
N LYS A 99 -23.14 -8.50 17.25
CA LYS A 99 -21.77 -8.29 17.70
C LYS A 99 -20.93 -9.49 17.32
N LEU A 100 -19.76 -9.24 16.73
CA LEU A 100 -18.81 -10.30 16.42
C LEU A 100 -18.18 -10.86 17.70
N GLU A 101 -17.93 -12.18 17.72
CA GLU A 101 -17.21 -12.83 18.81
C GLU A 101 -15.75 -12.35 18.89
N GLU A 102 -15.15 -12.13 17.73
CA GLU A 102 -13.82 -11.54 17.56
C GLU A 102 -13.93 -10.32 16.66
N ARG A 103 -13.26 -9.22 17.00
CA ARG A 103 -13.20 -8.06 16.13
C ARG A 103 -12.26 -8.30 14.95
N LEU A 104 -12.58 -7.66 13.83
CA LEU A 104 -11.84 -7.80 12.58
C LEU A 104 -11.19 -6.46 12.24
N ALA A 105 -9.92 -6.47 11.86
CA ALA A 105 -9.23 -5.31 11.36
C ALA A 105 -9.55 -5.10 9.88
N VAL A 106 -9.86 -3.88 9.48
CA VAL A 106 -9.76 -3.51 8.08
C VAL A 106 -8.27 -3.45 7.73
N ARG A 107 -7.81 -4.21 6.75
CA ARG A 107 -6.39 -4.41 6.46
C ARG A 107 -5.62 -3.10 6.34
N PRO A 108 -4.60 -2.87 7.16
CA PRO A 108 -3.64 -1.77 6.99
C PRO A 108 -2.50 -2.16 6.03
N THR A 109 -2.31 -3.45 5.83
CA THR A 109 -1.40 -4.16 4.94
C THR A 109 -1.81 -5.64 4.97
N SER A 110 -1.25 -6.49 4.12
CA SER A 110 -1.71 -7.89 3.98
C SER A 110 -0.67 -8.95 4.28
N GLU A 111 0.54 -8.60 4.77
CA GLU A 111 1.61 -9.58 5.05
C GLU A 111 1.13 -10.76 5.88
N THR A 112 0.41 -10.46 6.96
CA THR A 112 -0.12 -11.47 7.88
C THR A 112 -0.99 -12.50 7.18
N MET A 113 -1.86 -12.04 6.27
CA MET A 113 -2.73 -12.93 5.49
C MET A 113 -1.95 -13.74 4.46
N PHE A 114 -0.95 -13.14 3.80
CA PHE A 114 -0.09 -13.86 2.87
C PHE A 114 0.71 -14.96 3.59
N CYS A 115 1.30 -14.65 4.73
CA CYS A 115 2.05 -15.62 5.53
C CYS A 115 1.14 -16.76 6.02
N ASP A 116 -0.05 -16.43 6.53
CA ASP A 116 -1.04 -17.44 6.94
C ASP A 116 -1.48 -18.33 5.76
N HIS A 117 -1.73 -17.75 4.60
CA HIS A 117 -2.08 -18.48 3.39
C HIS A 117 -0.95 -19.44 2.98
N TRP A 118 0.27 -18.93 2.85
CA TRP A 118 1.41 -19.76 2.44
C TRP A 118 1.74 -20.87 3.43
N SER A 119 1.58 -20.64 4.74
CA SER A 119 1.77 -21.68 5.75
C SER A 119 0.84 -22.89 5.58
N ARG A 120 -0.27 -22.72 4.86
CA ARG A 120 -1.24 -23.75 4.58
C ARG A 120 -1.09 -24.42 3.22
N VAL A 121 -0.54 -23.70 2.22
CA VAL A 121 -0.50 -24.19 0.83
C VAL A 121 0.89 -24.61 0.38
N LEU A 122 1.96 -24.12 1.01
CA LEU A 122 3.33 -24.50 0.69
C LEU A 122 3.67 -25.85 1.32
N HIS A 123 3.85 -26.87 0.51
CA HIS A 123 4.14 -28.24 0.97
C HIS A 123 5.55 -28.70 0.59
N SER A 124 6.20 -28.02 -0.36
CA SER A 124 7.53 -28.41 -0.85
C SER A 124 8.32 -27.17 -1.31
N TYR A 125 9.62 -27.17 -1.05
CA TYR A 125 10.54 -26.16 -1.61
C TYR A 125 10.51 -26.08 -3.14
N ARG A 126 10.05 -27.14 -3.82
CA ARG A 126 9.90 -27.18 -5.28
C ARG A 126 8.79 -26.29 -5.80
N GLU A 127 7.92 -25.78 -4.93
CA GLU A 127 6.85 -24.83 -5.25
C GLU A 127 7.35 -23.38 -5.19
N LEU A 128 8.58 -23.19 -4.72
CA LEU A 128 9.24 -21.88 -4.64
C LEU A 128 9.97 -21.51 -5.95
N PRO A 129 10.07 -20.21 -6.26
CA PRO A 129 9.49 -19.10 -5.54
C PRO A 129 7.99 -18.93 -5.82
N MET A 130 7.22 -18.45 -4.83
CA MET A 130 5.87 -17.93 -5.07
C MET A 130 5.94 -16.40 -5.06
N LYS A 131 5.39 -15.78 -6.11
CA LYS A 131 5.46 -14.33 -6.32
C LYS A 131 4.06 -13.79 -6.57
N TYR A 132 3.45 -13.26 -5.53
CA TYR A 132 2.09 -12.73 -5.61
C TYR A 132 2.08 -11.21 -5.56
N ASN A 133 1.15 -10.63 -6.30
CA ASN A 133 0.85 -9.20 -6.31
C ASN A 133 -0.62 -8.99 -6.05
N GLN A 134 -0.96 -7.95 -5.30
CA GLN A 134 -2.34 -7.56 -5.05
C GLN A 134 -2.52 -6.07 -5.31
N TRP A 135 -3.48 -5.73 -6.15
CA TRP A 135 -4.00 -4.38 -6.32
C TRP A 135 -5.21 -4.22 -5.40
N CYS A 136 -5.13 -3.30 -4.45
CA CYS A 136 -6.19 -3.13 -3.47
C CYS A 136 -6.17 -1.76 -2.80
N SER A 137 -7.19 -1.47 -2.01
CA SER A 137 -7.13 -0.41 -1.01
C SER A 137 -6.76 -0.99 0.35
N VAL A 138 -6.12 -0.16 1.16
CA VAL A 138 -5.84 -0.41 2.58
C VAL A 138 -6.29 0.77 3.40
N MET A 139 -6.47 0.55 4.70
CA MET A 139 -6.94 1.58 5.61
C MET A 139 -5.99 1.75 6.79
N ARG A 140 -5.54 3.00 6.99
CA ARG A 140 -4.73 3.41 8.14
C ARG A 140 -5.39 4.63 8.78
N TRP A 141 -5.78 4.52 10.05
CA TRP A 141 -6.56 5.56 10.73
C TRP A 141 -5.70 6.74 11.15
N GLU A 142 -5.15 7.42 10.16
CA GLU A 142 -4.25 8.54 10.30
C GLU A 142 -4.91 9.73 11.02
N LYS A 143 -4.15 10.39 11.89
CA LYS A 143 -4.61 11.59 12.61
C LYS A 143 -4.65 12.82 11.70
N THR A 144 -3.62 12.97 10.85
CA THR A 144 -3.49 14.08 9.91
C THR A 144 -3.49 13.54 8.49
N THR A 145 -4.35 14.09 7.64
CA THR A 145 -4.52 13.64 6.26
C THR A 145 -4.33 14.78 5.27
N ARG A 146 -3.85 14.44 4.07
CA ARG A 146 -3.74 15.34 2.92
C ARG A 146 -3.92 14.54 1.63
N PRO A 147 -4.73 15.02 0.67
CA PRO A 147 -4.97 14.29 -0.58
C PRO A 147 -3.67 13.84 -1.25
N PHE A 148 -3.63 12.62 -1.76
CA PHE A 148 -2.52 11.91 -2.37
C PHE A 148 -1.30 11.62 -1.50
N LEU A 149 -1.01 12.42 -0.49
CA LEU A 149 0.15 12.23 0.38
C LEU A 149 -0.16 11.29 1.55
N ARG A 150 -1.34 11.48 2.16
CA ARG A 150 -1.76 10.68 3.32
C ARG A 150 -3.27 10.76 3.49
N SER A 151 -3.96 9.66 3.24
CA SER A 151 -5.40 9.50 3.48
C SER A 151 -5.67 8.25 4.30
N ARG A 152 -6.84 8.17 4.93
CA ARG A 152 -7.21 7.03 5.76
C ARG A 152 -7.44 5.76 4.95
N GLU A 153 -7.90 5.90 3.73
CA GLU A 153 -7.91 4.85 2.72
C GLU A 153 -7.09 5.32 1.53
N PHE A 154 -6.28 4.43 0.97
CA PHE A 154 -5.53 4.69 -0.25
C PHE A 154 -5.38 3.41 -1.07
N TRP A 155 -5.22 3.59 -2.37
CA TRP A 155 -5.00 2.51 -3.31
C TRP A 155 -3.52 2.30 -3.51
N TRP A 156 -3.13 1.08 -3.53
CA TRP A 156 -1.75 0.69 -3.74
C TRP A 156 -1.62 -0.66 -4.45
N GLN A 157 -0.42 -1.06 -4.65
CA GLN A 157 -0.02 -2.40 -4.97
C GLN A 157 0.87 -2.90 -3.82
N GLU A 158 0.69 -4.14 -3.45
CA GLU A 158 1.59 -4.85 -2.54
C GLU A 158 2.00 -6.17 -3.17
N GLY A 159 3.31 -6.34 -3.36
CA GLY A 159 3.92 -7.59 -3.80
C GLY A 159 4.48 -8.34 -2.61
N HIS A 160 4.12 -9.59 -2.48
CA HIS A 160 4.62 -10.49 -1.46
C HIS A 160 5.20 -11.71 -2.15
N THR A 161 6.44 -12.09 -1.79
CA THR A 161 7.15 -13.19 -2.42
C THR A 161 7.86 -14.03 -1.38
N ILE A 162 7.90 -15.34 -1.63
CA ILE A 162 8.65 -16.28 -0.80
C ILE A 162 9.62 -17.08 -1.66
N HIS A 163 10.81 -17.31 -1.13
CA HIS A 163 11.95 -17.89 -1.83
C HIS A 163 12.60 -19.00 -1.00
N GLU A 164 13.37 -19.87 -1.64
CA GLU A 164 14.12 -20.90 -0.95
C GLU A 164 15.32 -20.32 -0.17
N THR A 165 15.97 -19.31 -0.73
CA THR A 165 17.19 -18.73 -0.17
C THR A 165 17.09 -17.21 0.03
N ALA A 166 17.86 -16.70 0.98
CA ALA A 166 17.98 -15.25 1.22
C ALA A 166 18.55 -14.53 -0.01
N ALA A 167 19.46 -15.18 -0.76
CA ALA A 167 20.04 -14.60 -1.97
C ALA A 167 18.98 -14.38 -3.07
N GLU A 168 18.06 -15.32 -3.24
CA GLU A 168 16.95 -15.18 -4.18
C GLU A 168 15.98 -14.06 -3.74
N ALA A 169 15.66 -13.98 -2.45
CA ALA A 169 14.83 -12.92 -1.91
C ALA A 169 15.46 -11.53 -2.10
N GLU A 170 16.77 -11.40 -1.87
CA GLU A 170 17.51 -10.15 -2.12
C GLU A 170 17.50 -9.78 -3.60
N ALA A 171 17.75 -10.75 -4.49
CA ALA A 171 17.71 -10.52 -5.94
C ALA A 171 16.33 -10.04 -6.41
N GLU A 172 15.26 -10.63 -5.90
CA GLU A 172 13.89 -10.21 -6.17
C GLU A 172 13.63 -8.78 -5.65
N THR A 173 14.05 -8.48 -4.44
CA THR A 173 13.93 -7.14 -3.84
C THR A 173 14.61 -6.08 -4.70
N GLN A 174 15.84 -6.34 -5.15
CA GLN A 174 16.58 -5.43 -6.02
C GLN A 174 15.95 -5.29 -7.41
N GLN A 175 15.42 -6.38 -7.96
CA GLN A 175 14.70 -6.36 -9.25
C GLN A 175 13.48 -5.44 -9.17
N GLN A 176 12.66 -5.56 -8.12
CA GLN A 176 11.47 -4.74 -7.98
C GLN A 176 11.80 -3.28 -7.64
N LEU A 177 12.81 -3.03 -6.80
CA LEU A 177 13.30 -1.67 -6.55
C LEU A 177 13.72 -0.97 -7.85
N ASN A 178 14.42 -1.69 -8.73
CA ASN A 178 14.80 -1.17 -10.05
C ASN A 178 13.60 -0.93 -10.95
N CYS A 179 12.58 -1.80 -10.91
CA CYS A 179 11.32 -1.63 -11.63
C CYS A 179 10.60 -0.34 -11.21
N TYR A 180 10.46 -0.09 -9.91
CA TYR A 180 9.87 1.15 -9.39
C TYR A 180 10.67 2.39 -9.80
N ALA A 181 11.99 2.32 -9.68
CA ALA A 181 12.86 3.43 -10.06
C ALA A 181 12.74 3.77 -11.56
N ASP A 182 12.62 2.76 -12.42
CA ASP A 182 12.42 2.93 -13.85
C ASP A 182 11.08 3.60 -14.18
N VAL A 183 10.00 3.14 -13.57
CA VAL A 183 8.67 3.76 -13.73
C VAL A 183 8.67 5.21 -13.25
N CYS A 184 9.22 5.48 -12.07
CA CYS A 184 9.34 6.85 -11.58
C CYS A 184 10.07 7.75 -12.56
N LYS A 185 11.23 7.31 -13.06
CA LYS A 185 12.08 8.10 -13.95
C LYS A 185 11.49 8.26 -15.35
N ASN A 186 11.06 7.17 -15.97
CA ASN A 186 10.77 7.12 -17.39
C ASN A 186 9.28 7.33 -17.72
N ALA A 187 8.36 6.91 -16.86
CA ALA A 187 6.94 7.12 -17.04
C ALA A 187 6.42 8.37 -16.32
N LEU A 188 6.91 8.66 -15.12
CA LEU A 188 6.41 9.75 -14.28
C LEU A 188 7.31 10.99 -14.26
N ALA A 189 8.49 10.95 -14.89
CA ALA A 189 9.51 12.01 -14.87
C ALA A 189 9.89 12.46 -13.45
N MET A 190 9.87 11.53 -12.49
CA MET A 190 10.21 11.76 -11.09
C MET A 190 11.64 11.32 -10.82
N PRO A 191 12.55 12.23 -10.43
CA PRO A 191 13.89 11.84 -10.01
C PRO A 191 13.83 11.06 -8.69
N VAL A 192 14.45 9.89 -8.66
CA VAL A 192 14.52 9.05 -7.46
C VAL A 192 15.94 8.61 -7.17
N VAL A 193 16.27 8.47 -5.89
CA VAL A 193 17.53 7.92 -5.40
C VAL A 193 17.20 6.65 -4.62
N LYS A 194 17.83 5.55 -5.01
CA LYS A 194 17.71 4.27 -4.28
C LYS A 194 18.66 4.28 -3.09
N GLY A 195 18.22 3.73 -1.97
CA GLY A 195 19.01 3.64 -0.76
C GLY A 195 18.58 2.45 0.10
N ARG A 196 19.32 2.22 1.16
CA ARG A 196 18.98 1.25 2.21
C ARG A 196 18.75 2.00 3.51
N LYS A 197 17.67 1.69 4.20
CA LYS A 197 17.38 2.29 5.50
C LYS A 197 18.40 1.85 6.54
N THR A 198 18.68 2.74 7.48
CA THR A 198 19.49 2.42 8.66
C THR A 198 18.76 1.44 9.57
N ASP A 199 19.47 0.76 10.48
CA ASP A 199 18.87 -0.17 11.43
C ASP A 199 17.79 0.47 12.33
N LYS A 200 17.87 1.78 12.56
CA LYS A 200 16.85 2.52 13.32
C LYS A 200 15.58 2.81 12.54
N GLU A 201 15.68 2.87 11.21
CA GLU A 201 14.60 3.30 10.33
C GLU A 201 14.00 2.14 9.51
N LYS A 202 14.66 0.98 9.51
CA LYS A 202 14.12 -0.20 8.83
C LYS A 202 12.79 -0.62 9.46
N PHE A 203 11.94 -1.24 8.66
CA PHE A 203 10.66 -1.73 9.11
C PHE A 203 10.84 -2.73 10.26
N ALA A 204 9.98 -2.67 11.27
CA ALA A 204 10.04 -3.58 12.42
C ALA A 204 9.93 -5.04 11.95
N GLY A 205 10.83 -5.90 12.42
CA GLY A 205 10.91 -7.30 11.99
C GLY A 205 11.61 -7.55 10.65
N ALA A 206 11.97 -6.50 9.90
CA ALA A 206 12.69 -6.66 8.64
C ALA A 206 14.19 -6.87 8.84
N GLU A 207 14.80 -7.76 8.04
CA GLU A 207 16.26 -7.87 7.91
C GLU A 207 16.84 -6.63 7.24
N ALA A 208 16.16 -6.13 6.22
CA ALA A 208 16.53 -4.93 5.47
C ALA A 208 15.30 -4.19 4.94
N THR A 209 15.43 -2.91 4.72
CA THR A 209 14.44 -2.08 4.01
C THR A 209 15.16 -1.11 3.10
#